data_e4f017403a3b4d2843dae242327d9719
#
_entry.id   e4f017403a3b4d2843dae242327d9719
#
_cell.length_a   1.000
_cell.length_b   1.000
_cell.length_c   1.000
_cell.angle_alpha   90.00
_cell.angle_beta   90.00
_cell.angle_gamma   90.00
#
_symmetry.space_group_name_H-M   'P 1'
#
loop_
_entity.id
_entity.type
_entity.pdbx_description
1 polymer ?
#
loop_
_entity_poly.entity_id
_entity_poly.type
_entity_poly.pdbx_seq_one_letter_code
_entity_poly.pdbx_strand_id
1 'polypeptide(L)' 'MTELMTEGRIRLGAEIQRRRKQLGLTQEELAQRMDVSRQSVTKWETGQSAPDLDRLVQLGEVLKI' A
#
# COMPACT_ATOMS: atom_id res chain seq x y z
N MET A 1 9.60 -18.56 9.11
CA MET A 1 10.13 -17.19 8.95
C MET A 1 9.61 -16.53 7.69
N THR A 2 9.68 -17.21 6.56
CA THR A 2 9.17 -16.71 5.30
C THR A 2 7.66 -16.44 5.35
N GLU A 3 6.91 -17.34 6.01
CA GLU A 3 5.46 -17.20 6.16
C GLU A 3 5.08 -15.95 6.95
N LEU A 4 5.82 -15.66 8.02
CA LEU A 4 5.56 -14.49 8.85
C LEU A 4 5.76 -13.19 8.07
N MET A 5 6.79 -13.12 7.24
CA MET A 5 7.05 -11.95 6.41
C MET A 5 5.98 -11.79 5.33
N THR A 6 5.54 -12.91 4.72
CA THR A 6 4.46 -12.91 3.75
C THR A 6 3.16 -12.45 4.38
N GLU A 7 2.86 -12.93 5.58
CA GLU A 7 1.69 -12.54 6.33
C GLU A 7 1.70 -11.04 6.64
N GLY A 8 2.86 -10.50 7.03
CA GLY A 8 3.01 -9.07 7.27
C GLY A 8 2.73 -8.24 6.03
N ARG A 9 3.19 -8.68 4.85
CA ARG A 9 2.90 -8.00 3.59
C ARG A 9 1.43 -8.04 3.23
N ILE A 10 0.77 -9.17 3.48
CA ILE A 10 -0.67 -9.32 3.24
C ILE A 10 -1.46 -8.38 4.14
N ARG A 11 -1.11 -8.31 5.41
CA ARG A 11 -1.78 -7.43 6.38
C ARG A 11 -1.57 -5.96 6.03
N LEU A 12 -0.36 -5.59 5.65
CA LEU A 12 -0.05 -4.23 5.24
C LEU A 12 -0.85 -3.86 4.00
N GLY A 13 -0.90 -4.76 3.01
CA GLY A 13 -1.64 -4.55 1.79
C GLY A 13 -3.13 -4.37 2.04
N ALA A 14 -3.69 -5.20 2.91
CA ALA A 14 -5.10 -5.09 3.30
C ALA A 14 -5.39 -3.75 3.98
N GLU A 15 -4.50 -3.28 4.83
CA GLU A 15 -4.63 -2.00 5.52
C GLU A 15 -4.55 -0.83 4.55
N ILE A 16 -3.62 -0.89 3.59
CA ILE A 16 -3.50 0.13 2.54
C ILE A 16 -4.81 0.21 1.77
N GLN A 17 -5.33 -0.93 1.33
CA GLN A 17 -6.57 -0.99 0.57
C GLN A 17 -7.74 -0.44 1.39
N ARG A 18 -7.87 -0.87 2.64
CA ARG A 18 -8.95 -0.44 3.52
C ARG A 18 -8.94 1.07 3.69
N ARG A 19 -7.79 1.63 4.00
CA ARG A 19 -7.68 3.06 4.25
C ARG A 19 -7.88 3.87 2.97
N ARG A 20 -7.34 3.36 1.85
CA ARG A 20 -7.55 3.99 0.55
C ARG A 20 -9.04 4.14 0.23
N LYS A 21 -9.79 3.05 0.43
CA LYS A 21 -11.23 3.04 0.17
C LYS A 21 -11.98 3.97 1.12
N GLN A 22 -11.57 4.02 2.38
CA GLN A 22 -12.19 4.94 3.35
C GLN A 22 -12.03 6.39 2.92
N LEU A 23 -10.91 6.73 2.29
CA LEU A 23 -10.65 8.07 1.80
C LEU A 23 -11.26 8.34 0.42
N GLY A 24 -11.93 7.35 -0.17
CA GLY A 24 -12.56 7.48 -1.47
C GLY A 24 -11.59 7.52 -2.63
N LEU A 25 -10.38 6.96 -2.46
CA LEU A 25 -9.35 6.98 -3.50
C LEU A 25 -9.38 5.68 -4.31
N THR A 26 -9.22 5.82 -5.64
CA THR A 26 -8.94 4.67 -6.49
C THR A 26 -7.46 4.31 -6.38
N GLN A 27 -7.10 3.10 -6.85
CA GLN A 27 -5.68 2.71 -6.92
C GLN A 27 -4.88 3.70 -7.78
N GLU A 28 -5.46 4.14 -8.89
CA GLU A 28 -4.83 5.12 -9.77
C GLU A 28 -4.59 6.45 -9.06
N GLU A 29 -5.57 6.91 -8.31
CA GLU A 29 -5.44 8.16 -7.57
C GLU A 29 -4.37 8.06 -6.49
N LEU A 30 -4.31 6.94 -5.77
CA LEU A 30 -3.26 6.73 -4.78
C LEU A 30 -1.89 6.69 -5.45
N ALA A 31 -1.79 6.00 -6.58
CA ALA A 31 -0.53 5.92 -7.33
C ALA A 31 -0.05 7.30 -7.76
N GLN A 32 -0.95 8.14 -8.24
CA GLN A 32 -0.63 9.51 -8.63
C GLN A 32 -0.11 10.34 -7.44
N ARG A 33 -0.74 10.22 -6.30
CA ARG A 33 -0.32 10.95 -5.09
C ARG A 33 1.03 10.48 -4.59
N MET A 34 1.36 9.23 -4.84
CA MET A 34 2.62 8.61 -4.43
C MET A 34 3.71 8.74 -5.48
N ASP A 35 3.37 9.22 -6.67
CA ASP A 35 4.28 9.28 -7.83
C ASP A 35 4.86 7.90 -8.15
N VAL A 36 4.01 6.90 -8.15
CA VAL A 36 4.36 5.51 -8.49
C VAL A 36 3.37 4.99 -9.52
N SER A 37 3.67 3.83 -10.10
CA SER A 37 2.75 3.19 -11.03
C SER A 37 1.58 2.56 -10.29
N ARG A 38 0.44 2.45 -10.97
CA ARG A 38 -0.71 1.72 -10.42
C ARG A 38 -0.35 0.28 -10.08
N GLN A 39 0.54 -0.33 -10.88
CA GLN A 39 1.00 -1.70 -10.63
C GLN A 39 1.68 -1.82 -9.27
N SER A 40 2.43 -0.81 -8.85
CA SER A 40 3.05 -0.81 -7.52
C SER A 40 2.00 -0.87 -6.42
N VAL A 41 0.96 -0.04 -6.53
CA VAL A 41 -0.14 -0.04 -5.56
C VAL A 41 -0.84 -1.40 -5.54
N THR A 42 -1.12 -1.96 -6.71
CA THR A 42 -1.74 -3.28 -6.81
C THR A 42 -0.90 -4.35 -6.11
N LYS A 43 0.40 -4.34 -6.35
CA LYS A 43 1.31 -5.31 -5.72
C LYS A 43 1.35 -5.15 -4.21
N TRP A 44 1.35 -3.91 -3.72
CA TRP A 44 1.31 -3.66 -2.27
C TRP A 44 0.00 -4.19 -1.67
N GLU A 45 -1.13 -3.89 -2.30
CA GLU A 45 -2.44 -4.27 -1.77
C GLU A 45 -2.68 -5.77 -1.79
N THR A 46 -2.06 -6.49 -2.72
CA THR A 46 -2.20 -7.94 -2.82
C THR A 46 -1.12 -8.72 -2.07
N GLY A 47 -0.16 -8.02 -1.46
CA GLY A 47 0.92 -8.66 -0.72
C GLY A 47 2.02 -9.25 -1.59
N GLN A 48 2.02 -8.96 -2.90
CA GLN A 48 3.07 -9.43 -3.81
C GLN A 48 4.41 -8.76 -3.52
N SER A 49 4.37 -7.53 -3.08
CA SER A 49 5.56 -6.79 -2.66
C SER A 49 5.17 -5.82 -1.56
N ALA A 50 6.18 -5.34 -0.83
CA ALA A 50 5.97 -4.33 0.19
C ALA A 50 6.61 -3.01 -0.27
N PRO A 51 6.02 -1.86 0.10
CA PRO A 51 6.68 -0.58 -0.17
C PRO A 51 7.98 -0.49 0.64
N ASP A 52 8.98 0.18 0.07
CA ASP A 52 10.20 0.47 0.81
C ASP A 52 9.90 1.49 1.92
N LEU A 53 10.89 1.76 2.76
CA LEU A 53 10.69 2.62 3.93
C LEU A 53 10.21 4.02 3.54
N ASP A 54 10.78 4.61 2.51
CA ASP A 54 10.38 5.95 2.06
C ASP A 54 8.93 5.96 1.59
N ARG A 55 8.53 4.96 0.83
CA ARG A 55 7.16 4.82 0.35
C ARG A 55 6.19 4.52 1.49
N LEU A 56 6.64 3.74 2.47
CA LEU A 56 5.81 3.44 3.64
C LEU A 56 5.52 4.72 4.44
N VAL A 57 6.51 5.55 4.67
CA VAL A 57 6.33 6.84 5.34
C VAL A 57 5.37 7.72 4.54
N GLN A 58 5.56 7.79 3.24
CA GLN A 58 4.71 8.58 2.35
C GLN A 58 3.25 8.07 2.37
N LEU A 59 3.07 6.75 2.36
CA LEU A 59 1.75 6.14 2.49
C LEU A 59 1.07 6.56 3.79
N GLY A 60 1.81 6.58 4.89
CA GLY A 60 1.28 7.03 6.17
C GLY A 60 0.75 8.45 6.10
N GLU A 61 1.45 9.32 5.41
CA GLU A 61 1.05 10.71 5.22
C GLU A 61 -0.17 10.84 4.31
N VAL A 62 -0.16 10.16 3.16
CA VAL A 62 -1.24 10.24 2.19
C VAL A 62 -2.51 9.61 2.75
N LEU A 63 -2.40 8.47 3.41
CA LEU A 63 -3.54 7.74 3.96
C LEU A 63 -3.93 8.21 5.36
N LYS A 64 -3.18 9.13 5.95
CA LYS A 64 -3.47 9.72 7.25
C LYS A 64 -3.54 8.70 8.38
N ILE A 65 -2.56 7.82 8.38
CA ILE A 65 -2.44 6.82 9.44
C ILE A 65 -1.25 7.16 10.34
#